data_917eb4dd793f20e061ddd89c77b0d721
#
_entry.id   917eb4dd793f20e061ddd89c77b0d721
#
_cell.length_a   1.000
_cell.length_b   1.000
_cell.length_c   1.000
_cell.angle_alpha   90.00
_cell.angle_beta   90.00
_cell.angle_gamma   90.00
#
_symmetry.space_group_name_H-M   'P 1'
#
loop_
_entity.id
_entity.type
_entity.pdbx_description
1 polymer ?
#
loop_
_entity_poly.entity_id
_entity_poly.type
_entity_poly.pdbx_seq_one_letter_code
_entity_poly.pdbx_strand_id
1 'polypeptide(L)'
;MYDFSQELHWDFLLCGSITIFSGFLMRWFTKEHKNSEIKKRDGYLIVVGGWLFMTLFGSLPYLISGSIPDLTNAFFETMSGFTTTGSTILDDIESLPKSILFWRSMTQWIGGMGIIVLTIAILPLLGIGGMQLFSAEAPGPSADKLHPRITDTAKRLWLIYVSYTVIETIFLQLAGMSFFDAVNHSMSNIASGGFSTKNASLGHWLSLIHISEPTRQEA
;
A
#
# COMPACT_ATOMS: atom_id res chain seq x y z
N MET A 1 1.31 -30.05 -16.49
CA MET A 1 1.82 -28.70 -16.25
C MET A 1 0.58 -27.84 -16.00
N TYR A 2 0.12 -27.75 -14.74
CA TYR A 2 -1.07 -26.98 -14.39
C TYR A 2 -0.77 -25.51 -14.65
N ASP A 3 -1.64 -24.84 -15.38
CA ASP A 3 -1.49 -23.42 -15.74
C ASP A 3 -1.94 -22.56 -14.55
N PHE A 4 -1.06 -22.43 -13.57
CA PHE A 4 -1.24 -21.65 -12.35
C PHE A 4 -1.60 -20.18 -12.64
N SER A 5 -1.37 -19.71 -13.86
CA SER A 5 -1.64 -18.32 -14.24
C SER A 5 -3.12 -18.01 -14.43
N GLN A 6 -3.92 -18.98 -14.90
CA GLN A 6 -5.36 -18.77 -15.15
C GLN A 6 -6.20 -18.85 -13.87
N GLU A 7 -5.89 -19.78 -12.94
CA GLU A 7 -6.63 -19.90 -11.68
C GLU A 7 -6.49 -18.65 -10.82
N LEU A 8 -5.32 -18.06 -10.79
CA LEU A 8 -5.04 -16.89 -9.97
C LEU A 8 -5.76 -15.62 -10.43
N HIS A 9 -6.11 -15.52 -11.72
CA HIS A 9 -6.95 -14.41 -12.22
C HIS A 9 -8.37 -14.47 -11.66
N TRP A 10 -8.92 -15.67 -11.53
CA TRP A 10 -10.25 -15.88 -10.95
C TRP A 10 -10.28 -15.55 -9.45
N ASP A 11 -9.22 -15.90 -8.72
CA ASP A 11 -9.11 -15.60 -7.29
C ASP A 11 -9.13 -14.09 -7.03
N PHE A 12 -8.39 -13.30 -7.80
CA PHE A 12 -8.41 -11.84 -7.68
C PHE A 12 -9.75 -11.23 -8.08
N LEU A 13 -10.39 -11.75 -9.12
CA LEU A 13 -11.74 -11.31 -9.51
C LEU A 13 -12.77 -11.63 -8.42
N LEU A 14 -12.66 -12.79 -7.79
CA LEU A 14 -13.51 -13.19 -6.67
C LEU A 14 -13.29 -12.27 -5.47
N CYS A 15 -12.05 -12.01 -5.08
CA CYS A 15 -11.70 -11.07 -4.01
C CYS A 15 -12.26 -9.67 -4.27
N GLY A 16 -12.08 -9.16 -5.50
CA GLY A 16 -12.61 -7.88 -5.93
C GLY A 16 -14.14 -7.83 -5.85
N SER A 17 -14.81 -8.88 -6.30
CA SER A 17 -16.27 -9.00 -6.27
C SER A 17 -16.80 -9.00 -4.84
N ILE A 18 -16.19 -9.77 -3.93
CA ILE A 18 -16.54 -9.80 -2.51
C ILE A 18 -16.37 -8.42 -1.88
N THR A 19 -15.26 -7.74 -2.17
CA THR A 19 -14.96 -6.41 -1.63
C THR A 19 -15.97 -5.37 -2.13
N ILE A 20 -16.27 -5.35 -3.43
CA ILE A 20 -17.25 -4.43 -4.03
C ILE A 20 -18.65 -4.70 -3.47
N PHE A 21 -19.05 -5.96 -3.39
CA PHE A 21 -20.36 -6.34 -2.87
C PHE A 21 -20.52 -5.93 -1.40
N SER A 22 -19.53 -6.18 -0.57
CA SER A 22 -19.56 -5.78 0.85
C SER A 22 -19.60 -4.26 1.01
N GLY A 23 -18.85 -3.52 0.20
CA GLY A 23 -18.88 -2.05 0.17
C GLY A 23 -20.25 -1.50 -0.26
N PHE A 24 -20.88 -2.13 -1.26
CA PHE A 24 -22.23 -1.78 -1.68
C PHE A 24 -23.26 -2.05 -0.58
N LEU A 25 -23.13 -3.19 0.10
CA LEU A 25 -23.99 -3.57 1.20
C LEU A 25 -23.89 -2.58 2.38
N MET A 26 -22.66 -2.22 2.77
CA MET A 26 -22.43 -1.22 3.81
C MET A 26 -23.03 0.14 3.45
N ARG A 27 -22.85 0.57 2.18
CA ARG A 27 -23.45 1.80 1.69
C ARG A 27 -24.97 1.77 1.71
N TRP A 28 -25.58 0.61 1.43
CA TRP A 28 -27.02 0.44 1.47
C TRP A 28 -27.57 0.62 2.89
N PHE A 29 -26.95 0.02 3.89
CA PHE A 29 -27.37 0.11 5.29
C PHE A 29 -27.13 1.49 5.92
N THR A 30 -26.14 2.25 5.43
CA THR A 30 -25.80 3.57 5.98
C THR A 30 -26.48 4.75 5.27
N LYS A 31 -27.32 4.48 4.28
CA LYS A 31 -27.93 5.53 3.41
C LYS A 31 -28.80 6.54 4.17
N GLU A 32 -29.40 6.14 5.28
CA GLU A 32 -30.32 6.97 6.06
C GLU A 32 -29.62 7.99 7.00
N HIS A 33 -28.30 7.83 7.25
CA HIS A 33 -27.57 8.64 8.24
C HIS A 33 -26.72 9.77 7.61
N LYS A 34 -27.12 10.28 6.46
CA LYS A 34 -26.31 11.15 5.60
C LYS A 34 -26.04 12.56 6.14
N ASN A 35 -26.73 13.02 7.19
CA ASN A 35 -26.71 14.40 7.68
C ASN A 35 -26.15 14.58 9.11
N SER A 36 -25.43 13.60 9.65
CA SER A 36 -24.81 13.77 10.96
C SER A 36 -23.48 14.51 10.85
N GLU A 37 -23.27 15.51 11.70
CA GLU A 37 -21.99 16.22 11.82
C GLU A 37 -20.90 15.24 12.34
N ILE A 38 -19.79 15.13 11.59
CA ILE A 38 -18.66 14.29 11.98
C ILE A 38 -17.90 14.95 13.10
N LYS A 39 -17.88 14.32 14.28
CA LYS A 39 -17.11 14.74 15.44
C LYS A 39 -15.66 14.25 15.34
N LYS A 40 -14.73 14.84 16.09
CA LYS A 40 -13.32 14.42 16.14
C LYS A 40 -13.16 12.93 16.48
N ARG A 41 -13.97 12.39 17.38
CA ARG A 41 -13.99 10.97 17.73
C ARG A 41 -14.33 10.09 16.55
N ASP A 42 -15.28 10.49 15.72
CA ASP A 42 -15.72 9.74 14.54
C ASP A 42 -14.60 9.69 13.50
N GLY A 43 -13.81 10.76 13.38
CA GLY A 43 -12.62 10.79 12.54
C GLY A 43 -11.60 9.70 12.90
N TYR A 44 -11.30 9.53 14.18
CA TYR A 44 -10.41 8.45 14.63
C TYR A 44 -10.98 7.06 14.33
N LEU A 45 -12.28 6.87 14.59
CA LEU A 45 -12.95 5.59 14.30
C LEU A 45 -12.95 5.25 12.81
N ILE A 46 -13.17 6.25 11.95
CA ILE A 46 -13.11 6.07 10.49
C ILE A 46 -11.72 5.63 10.06
N VAL A 47 -10.67 6.26 10.61
CA VAL A 47 -9.29 5.91 10.26
C VAL A 47 -8.94 4.51 10.72
N VAL A 48 -9.12 4.20 11.99
CA VAL A 48 -8.79 2.87 12.54
C VAL A 48 -9.63 1.79 11.87
N GLY A 49 -10.94 2.02 11.74
CA GLY A 49 -11.85 1.11 11.04
C GLY A 49 -11.45 0.91 9.58
N GLY A 50 -11.07 2.00 8.88
CA GLY A 50 -10.59 1.95 7.50
C GLY A 50 -9.37 1.05 7.33
N TRP A 51 -8.36 1.20 8.19
CA TRP A 51 -7.17 0.33 8.18
C TRP A 51 -7.51 -1.14 8.46
N LEU A 52 -8.36 -1.40 9.44
CA LEU A 52 -8.79 -2.76 9.78
C LEU A 52 -9.56 -3.40 8.63
N PHE A 53 -10.54 -2.70 8.05
CA PHE A 53 -11.30 -3.20 6.90
C PHE A 53 -10.42 -3.38 5.65
N MET A 54 -9.54 -2.42 5.34
CA MET A 54 -8.58 -2.57 4.25
C MET A 54 -7.73 -3.83 4.42
N THR A 55 -7.24 -4.07 5.64
CA THR A 55 -6.42 -5.26 5.93
C THR A 55 -7.23 -6.54 5.82
N LEU A 56 -8.46 -6.55 6.34
CA LEU A 56 -9.32 -7.73 6.28
C LEU A 56 -9.65 -8.12 4.83
N PHE A 57 -10.04 -7.16 3.99
CA PHE A 57 -10.30 -7.43 2.57
C PHE A 57 -9.02 -7.66 1.76
N GLY A 58 -7.95 -6.99 2.11
CA GLY A 58 -6.64 -7.16 1.48
C GLY A 58 -5.97 -8.49 1.79
N SER A 59 -6.40 -9.21 2.86
CA SER A 59 -5.94 -10.56 3.15
C SER A 59 -6.61 -11.66 2.32
N LEU A 60 -7.75 -11.36 1.67
CA LEU A 60 -8.49 -12.32 0.87
C LEU A 60 -7.66 -12.97 -0.25
N PRO A 61 -6.82 -12.26 -1.02
CA PRO A 61 -5.99 -12.88 -2.05
C PRO A 61 -5.08 -13.98 -1.50
N TYR A 62 -4.51 -13.79 -0.30
CA TYR A 62 -3.66 -14.79 0.34
C TYR A 62 -4.44 -16.03 0.78
N LEU A 63 -5.63 -15.83 1.34
CA LEU A 63 -6.50 -16.89 1.83
C LEU A 63 -7.08 -17.73 0.68
N ILE A 64 -7.62 -17.05 -0.35
CA ILE A 64 -8.31 -17.71 -1.47
C ILE A 64 -7.30 -18.46 -2.35
N SER A 65 -6.14 -17.88 -2.62
CA SER A 65 -5.06 -18.55 -3.37
C SER A 65 -4.40 -19.68 -2.56
N GLY A 66 -4.67 -19.80 -1.26
CA GLY A 66 -4.00 -20.76 -0.39
C GLY A 66 -2.52 -20.46 -0.13
N SER A 67 -2.01 -19.30 -0.57
CA SER A 67 -0.60 -18.91 -0.36
C SER A 67 -0.28 -18.70 1.12
N ILE A 68 -1.23 -18.17 1.89
CA ILE A 68 -1.17 -18.05 3.35
C ILE A 68 -2.54 -18.50 3.88
N PRO A 69 -2.72 -19.79 4.21
CA PRO A 69 -4.03 -20.33 4.56
C PRO A 69 -4.53 -19.93 5.95
N ASP A 70 -3.62 -19.52 6.84
CA ASP A 70 -3.99 -19.06 8.18
C ASP A 70 -4.42 -17.59 8.15
N LEU A 71 -5.61 -17.32 8.69
CA LEU A 71 -6.21 -15.98 8.72
C LEU A 71 -5.34 -14.97 9.50
N THR A 72 -4.77 -15.39 10.62
CA THR A 72 -3.94 -14.52 11.47
C THR A 72 -2.68 -14.09 10.71
N ASN A 73 -2.04 -15.04 10.05
CA ASN A 73 -0.85 -14.82 9.26
C ASN A 73 -1.13 -13.96 8.02
N ALA A 74 -2.23 -14.24 7.29
CA ALA A 74 -2.65 -13.44 6.15
C ALA A 74 -3.01 -11.99 6.55
N PHE A 75 -3.66 -11.83 7.69
CA PHE A 75 -3.97 -10.52 8.25
C PHE A 75 -2.70 -9.76 8.65
N PHE A 76 -1.75 -10.43 9.31
CA PHE A 76 -0.46 -9.83 9.70
C PHE A 76 0.33 -9.38 8.47
N GLU A 77 0.50 -10.24 7.46
CA GLU A 77 1.22 -9.93 6.23
C GLU A 77 0.60 -8.73 5.50
N THR A 78 -0.74 -8.71 5.44
CA THR A 78 -1.49 -7.62 4.81
C THR A 78 -1.38 -6.31 5.60
N MET A 79 -1.49 -6.36 6.93
CA MET A 79 -1.35 -5.19 7.80
C MET A 79 0.06 -4.63 7.68
N SER A 80 1.09 -5.49 7.73
CA SER A 80 2.49 -5.12 7.52
C SER A 80 2.70 -4.47 6.16
N GLY A 81 2.03 -4.96 5.13
CA GLY A 81 2.03 -4.35 3.80
C GLY A 81 1.44 -2.95 3.81
N PHE A 82 0.19 -2.80 4.22
CA PHE A 82 -0.51 -1.51 4.19
C PHE A 82 0.08 -0.46 5.13
N THR A 83 0.61 -0.86 6.28
CA THR A 83 1.31 0.07 7.19
C THR A 83 2.75 0.36 6.77
N THR A 84 3.20 -0.21 5.65
CA THR A 84 4.56 -0.10 5.14
C THR A 84 5.64 -0.53 6.13
N THR A 85 5.30 -1.45 7.04
CA THR A 85 6.22 -1.96 8.07
C THR A 85 7.27 -2.90 7.48
N GLY A 86 6.90 -3.73 6.49
CA GLY A 86 7.81 -4.65 5.81
C GLY A 86 8.17 -5.93 6.56
N SER A 87 7.61 -6.15 7.75
CA SER A 87 7.74 -7.43 8.45
C SER A 87 6.96 -8.52 7.72
N THR A 88 7.56 -9.68 7.52
CA THR A 88 6.94 -10.81 6.84
C THR A 88 6.99 -12.07 7.68
N ILE A 89 5.96 -12.91 7.53
CA ILE A 89 5.88 -14.26 8.13
C ILE A 89 6.36 -15.34 7.15
N LEU A 90 6.72 -14.94 5.92
CA LEU A 90 7.10 -15.85 4.85
C LEU A 90 8.59 -16.16 4.91
N ASP A 91 8.94 -17.44 5.06
CA ASP A 91 10.32 -17.92 5.06
C ASP A 91 10.85 -18.07 3.63
N ASP A 92 9.98 -18.46 2.67
CA ASP A 92 10.36 -18.62 1.27
C ASP A 92 9.43 -17.79 0.36
N ILE A 93 9.93 -16.61 0.00
CA ILE A 93 9.22 -15.64 -0.84
C ILE A 93 9.23 -16.10 -2.31
N GLU A 94 10.30 -16.75 -2.74
CA GLU A 94 10.51 -17.13 -4.15
C GLU A 94 9.60 -18.27 -4.62
N SER A 95 9.05 -19.05 -3.69
CA SER A 95 8.05 -20.09 -3.98
C SER A 95 6.65 -19.55 -4.29
N LEU A 96 6.39 -18.28 -3.97
CA LEU A 96 5.07 -17.68 -4.15
C LEU A 96 4.79 -17.36 -5.63
N PRO A 97 3.51 -17.46 -6.05
CA PRO A 97 3.08 -16.99 -7.36
C PRO A 97 3.39 -15.50 -7.59
N LYS A 98 3.79 -15.14 -8.79
CA LYS A 98 4.12 -13.74 -9.14
C LYS A 98 3.00 -12.74 -8.85
N SER A 99 1.76 -13.14 -8.98
CA SER A 99 0.59 -12.31 -8.66
C SER A 99 0.47 -12.01 -7.17
N ILE A 100 0.80 -12.96 -6.30
CA ILE A 100 0.85 -12.73 -4.85
C ILE A 100 2.05 -11.84 -4.49
N LEU A 101 3.20 -12.01 -5.12
CA LEU A 101 4.35 -11.11 -4.94
C LEU A 101 4.01 -9.68 -5.36
N PHE A 102 3.32 -9.53 -6.50
CA PHE A 102 2.84 -8.23 -6.96
C PHE A 102 1.81 -7.64 -5.98
N TRP A 103 0.88 -8.44 -5.46
CA TRP A 103 -0.08 -7.99 -4.46
C TRP A 103 0.61 -7.48 -3.19
N ARG A 104 1.64 -8.19 -2.70
CA ARG A 104 2.45 -7.75 -1.56
C ARG A 104 3.03 -6.35 -1.77
N SER A 105 3.70 -6.13 -2.89
CA SER A 105 4.27 -4.83 -3.23
C SER A 105 3.20 -3.75 -3.42
N MET A 106 2.05 -4.12 -4.00
CA MET A 106 0.90 -3.24 -4.20
C MET A 106 0.29 -2.79 -2.87
N THR A 107 0.20 -3.68 -1.86
CA THR A 107 -0.29 -3.29 -0.53
C THR A 107 0.59 -2.21 0.09
N GLN A 108 1.91 -2.33 0.00
CA GLN A 108 2.83 -1.28 0.48
C GLN A 108 2.68 0.01 -0.30
N TRP A 109 2.58 -0.08 -1.61
CA TRP A 109 2.44 1.09 -2.48
C TRP A 109 1.15 1.88 -2.19
N ILE A 110 0.01 1.18 -2.05
CA ILE A 110 -1.28 1.78 -1.67
C ILE A 110 -1.20 2.35 -0.25
N GLY A 111 -0.59 1.63 0.67
CA GLY A 111 -0.44 2.03 2.07
C GLY A 111 0.39 3.31 2.23
N GLY A 112 1.52 3.41 1.54
CA GLY A 112 2.37 4.59 1.56
C GLY A 112 1.63 5.84 1.06
N MET A 113 0.87 5.69 -0.02
CA MET A 113 0.00 6.76 -0.51
C MET A 113 -1.14 7.06 0.45
N GLY A 114 -1.74 6.02 1.06
CA GLY A 114 -2.83 6.15 2.02
C GLY A 114 -2.43 7.03 3.22
N ILE A 115 -1.25 6.82 3.77
CA ILE A 115 -0.73 7.62 4.90
C ILE A 115 -0.56 9.09 4.50
N ILE A 116 -0.03 9.39 3.31
CA ILE A 116 0.15 10.76 2.82
C ILE A 116 -1.20 11.47 2.70
N VAL A 117 -2.17 10.84 2.05
CA VAL A 117 -3.53 11.41 1.86
C VAL A 117 -4.22 11.59 3.20
N LEU A 118 -4.12 10.60 4.09
CA LEU A 118 -4.71 10.63 5.42
C LEU A 118 -4.14 11.76 6.26
N THR A 119 -2.84 11.95 6.26
CA THR A 119 -2.16 13.03 6.99
C THR A 119 -2.68 14.39 6.54
N ILE A 120 -2.76 14.63 5.23
CA ILE A 120 -3.26 15.89 4.69
C ILE A 120 -4.73 16.12 5.03
N ALA A 121 -5.54 15.06 5.03
CA ALA A 121 -6.97 15.16 5.33
C ALA A 121 -7.26 15.37 6.82
N ILE A 122 -6.48 14.74 7.71
CA ILE A 122 -6.74 14.73 9.16
C ILE A 122 -6.08 15.90 9.89
N LEU A 123 -4.88 16.33 9.51
CA LEU A 123 -4.21 17.45 10.17
C LEU A 123 -5.08 18.70 10.32
N PRO A 124 -5.83 19.14 9.29
CA PRO A 124 -6.75 20.26 9.41
C PRO A 124 -7.90 19.99 10.39
N LEU A 125 -8.42 18.74 10.44
CA LEU A 125 -9.52 18.36 11.35
C LEU A 125 -9.09 18.36 12.82
N LEU A 126 -7.82 18.04 13.07
CA LEU A 126 -7.25 18.06 14.43
C LEU A 126 -6.87 19.46 14.91
N GLY A 127 -6.91 20.48 14.03
CA GLY A 127 -6.44 21.82 14.33
C GLY A 127 -4.92 21.91 14.54
N ILE A 128 -4.18 20.89 14.11
CA ILE A 128 -2.72 20.82 14.16
C ILE A 128 -2.19 21.30 12.80
N GLY A 129 -1.35 22.32 12.80
CA GLY A 129 -0.69 22.77 11.56
C GLY A 129 -1.00 24.21 11.16
N GLY A 130 -0.76 25.17 12.08
CA GLY A 130 -0.75 26.61 11.72
C GLY A 130 -2.10 27.26 11.45
N MET A 131 -3.20 26.52 11.40
CA MET A 131 -4.54 27.08 11.18
C MET A 131 -5.05 27.88 12.40
N GLN A 132 -4.58 27.58 13.59
CA GLN A 132 -4.92 28.38 14.78
C GLN A 132 -4.26 29.76 14.73
N LEU A 133 -3.08 29.89 14.17
CA LEU A 133 -2.44 31.19 13.92
C LEU A 133 -3.13 31.96 12.80
N PHE A 134 -3.53 31.25 11.71
CA PHE A 134 -4.14 31.88 10.55
C PHE A 134 -5.61 32.33 10.81
N SER A 135 -6.36 31.59 11.62
CA SER A 135 -7.71 31.96 11.99
C SER A 135 -7.76 33.07 13.03
N ALA A 136 -6.67 33.31 13.78
CA ALA A 136 -6.53 34.43 14.71
C ALA A 136 -6.17 35.74 13.99
N GLU A 137 -5.51 35.68 12.83
CA GLU A 137 -5.04 36.86 12.08
C GLU A 137 -5.87 37.22 10.85
N ALA A 138 -6.72 36.31 10.35
CA ALA A 138 -7.58 36.56 9.20
C ALA A 138 -9.03 36.17 9.49
N PRO A 139 -9.98 37.09 9.54
CA PRO A 139 -11.40 36.77 9.62
C PRO A 139 -11.85 36.07 8.33
N GLY A 140 -11.96 34.73 8.41
CA GLY A 140 -12.74 33.88 7.54
C GLY A 140 -12.21 33.33 6.24
N PRO A 141 -11.58 32.17 6.22
CA PRO A 141 -11.91 31.18 5.20
C PRO A 141 -12.93 30.20 5.79
N SER A 142 -14.14 30.21 5.22
CA SER A 142 -15.13 29.17 5.44
C SER A 142 -14.53 27.80 5.13
N ALA A 143 -14.98 26.74 5.82
CA ALA A 143 -14.57 25.34 5.60
C ALA A 143 -14.64 24.92 4.12
N ASP A 144 -15.54 25.52 3.35
CA ASP A 144 -15.70 25.34 1.90
C ASP A 144 -14.47 25.75 1.06
N LYS A 145 -13.62 26.65 1.54
CA LYS A 145 -12.41 27.08 0.81
C LYS A 145 -11.20 26.17 1.06
N LEU A 146 -11.23 25.32 2.07
CA LEU A 146 -10.14 24.38 2.39
C LEU A 146 -10.25 23.08 1.58
N HIS A 147 -11.46 22.66 1.27
CA HIS A 147 -11.73 21.41 0.57
C HIS A 147 -11.05 21.33 -0.82
N PRO A 148 -11.13 22.33 -1.71
CA PRO A 148 -10.47 22.29 -3.00
C PRO A 148 -8.93 22.29 -2.87
N ARG A 149 -8.36 22.99 -1.90
CA ARG A 149 -6.89 23.02 -1.68
C ARG A 149 -6.34 21.66 -1.23
N ILE A 150 -7.05 20.97 -0.34
CA ILE A 150 -6.66 19.62 0.13
C ILE A 150 -6.67 18.64 -1.04
N THR A 151 -7.73 18.66 -1.85
CA THR A 151 -7.86 17.78 -3.02
C THR A 151 -6.77 18.04 -4.06
N ASP A 152 -6.46 19.30 -4.35
CA ASP A 152 -5.42 19.65 -5.33
C ASP A 152 -4.03 19.28 -4.82
N THR A 153 -3.74 19.45 -3.53
CA THR A 153 -2.50 19.01 -2.91
C THR A 153 -2.36 17.50 -2.97
N ALA A 154 -3.42 16.76 -2.63
CA ALA A 154 -3.43 15.30 -2.70
C ALA A 154 -3.19 14.81 -4.14
N LYS A 155 -3.82 15.41 -5.16
CA LYS A 155 -3.59 15.07 -6.58
C LYS A 155 -2.13 15.29 -7.01
N ARG A 156 -1.52 16.41 -6.61
CA ARG A 156 -0.12 16.72 -6.94
C ARG A 156 0.83 15.73 -6.28
N LEU A 157 0.62 15.40 -5.01
CA LEU A 157 1.42 14.41 -4.31
C LEU A 157 1.26 13.02 -4.94
N TRP A 158 0.05 12.67 -5.34
CA TRP A 158 -0.21 11.42 -6.05
C TRP A 158 0.56 11.34 -7.38
N LEU A 159 0.53 12.42 -8.15
CA LEU A 159 1.28 12.49 -9.41
C LEU A 159 2.80 12.34 -9.17
N ILE A 160 3.33 13.03 -8.18
CA ILE A 160 4.76 12.94 -7.80
C ILE A 160 5.09 11.49 -7.39
N TYR A 161 4.28 10.87 -6.55
CA TYR A 161 4.48 9.50 -6.08
C TYR A 161 4.53 8.49 -7.23
N VAL A 162 3.57 8.57 -8.15
CA VAL A 162 3.53 7.73 -9.35
C VAL A 162 4.76 8.00 -10.25
N SER A 163 5.11 9.28 -10.45
CA SER A 163 6.26 9.64 -11.27
C SER A 163 7.56 9.07 -10.71
N TYR A 164 7.78 9.15 -9.40
CA TYR A 164 8.95 8.56 -8.76
C TYR A 164 8.96 7.04 -8.89
N THR A 165 7.81 6.37 -8.72
CA THR A 165 7.71 4.92 -8.92
C THR A 165 8.12 4.52 -10.34
N VAL A 166 7.65 5.24 -11.36
CA VAL A 166 8.01 4.96 -12.76
C VAL A 166 9.50 5.21 -13.02
N ILE A 167 10.03 6.34 -12.55
CA ILE A 167 11.44 6.69 -12.71
C ILE A 167 12.33 5.63 -12.06
N GLU A 168 12.03 5.24 -10.82
CA GLU A 168 12.78 4.22 -10.10
C GLU A 168 12.69 2.86 -10.78
N THR A 169 11.51 2.46 -11.29
CA THR A 169 11.36 1.22 -12.08
C THR A 169 12.32 1.21 -13.28
N ILE A 170 12.44 2.33 -14.00
CA ILE A 170 13.34 2.44 -15.15
C ILE A 170 14.81 2.29 -14.68
N PHE A 171 15.21 2.97 -13.62
CA PHE A 171 16.58 2.88 -13.11
C PHE A 171 16.92 1.47 -12.62
N LEU A 172 16.01 0.79 -11.90
CA LEU A 172 16.22 -0.57 -11.44
C LEU A 172 16.32 -1.55 -12.61
N GLN A 173 15.52 -1.36 -13.67
CA GLN A 173 15.61 -2.16 -14.88
C GLN A 173 16.94 -1.94 -15.62
N LEU A 174 17.42 -0.68 -15.71
CA LEU A 174 18.73 -0.36 -16.28
C LEU A 174 19.89 -0.92 -15.44
N ALA A 175 19.69 -1.08 -14.12
CA ALA A 175 20.64 -1.71 -13.22
C ALA A 175 20.66 -3.25 -13.33
N GLY A 176 19.85 -3.86 -14.23
CA GLY A 176 19.87 -5.29 -14.50
C GLY A 176 18.78 -6.12 -13.84
N MET A 177 17.80 -5.49 -13.17
CA MET A 177 16.64 -6.21 -12.65
C MET A 177 15.67 -6.58 -13.78
N SER A 178 14.96 -7.71 -13.60
CA SER A 178 13.83 -8.02 -14.50
C SER A 178 12.76 -6.94 -14.36
N PHE A 179 11.96 -6.70 -15.39
CA PHE A 179 10.87 -5.72 -15.33
C PHE A 179 9.90 -5.98 -14.17
N PHE A 180 9.59 -7.25 -13.92
CA PHE A 180 8.74 -7.66 -12.80
C PHE A 180 9.36 -7.29 -11.45
N ASP A 181 10.63 -7.61 -11.24
CA ASP A 181 11.32 -7.28 -9.99
C ASP A 181 11.48 -5.77 -9.83
N ALA A 182 11.82 -5.05 -10.88
CA ALA A 182 11.97 -3.60 -10.87
C ALA A 182 10.67 -2.88 -10.45
N VAL A 183 9.52 -3.30 -11.00
CA VAL A 183 8.21 -2.75 -10.61
C VAL A 183 7.91 -3.02 -9.14
N ASN A 184 8.10 -4.28 -8.69
CA ASN A 184 7.81 -4.66 -7.30
C ASN A 184 8.71 -3.91 -6.30
N HIS A 185 10.01 -3.80 -6.59
CA HIS A 185 10.95 -3.10 -5.71
C HIS A 185 10.71 -1.59 -5.71
N SER A 186 10.41 -0.98 -6.84
CA SER A 186 10.09 0.46 -6.88
C SER A 186 8.84 0.78 -6.07
N MET A 187 7.78 -0.05 -6.17
CA MET A 187 6.57 0.11 -5.38
C MET A 187 6.85 0.03 -3.87
N SER A 188 7.66 -0.95 -3.47
CA SER A 188 8.03 -1.19 -2.08
C SER A 188 8.96 -0.10 -1.53
N ASN A 189 9.94 0.33 -2.31
CA ASN A 189 10.94 1.33 -1.95
C ASN A 189 10.33 2.72 -1.77
N ILE A 190 9.56 3.19 -2.73
CA ILE A 190 8.87 4.49 -2.67
C ILE A 190 7.94 4.56 -1.45
N ALA A 191 7.34 3.43 -1.07
CA ALA A 191 6.53 3.32 0.13
C ALA A 191 7.38 3.18 1.41
N SER A 192 8.71 3.03 1.30
CA SER A 192 9.63 2.70 2.41
C SER A 192 9.25 1.40 3.13
N GLY A 193 8.66 0.44 2.41
CA GLY A 193 8.05 -0.75 2.99
C GLY A 193 9.00 -1.96 3.13
N GLY A 194 9.91 -2.17 2.18
CA GLY A 194 10.96 -3.19 2.26
C GLY A 194 10.57 -4.61 1.83
N PHE A 195 9.36 -4.85 1.34
CA PHE A 195 9.02 -6.14 0.73
C PHE A 195 9.82 -6.37 -0.56
N SER A 196 10.24 -7.61 -0.77
CA SER A 196 11.03 -8.02 -1.92
C SER A 196 10.39 -9.22 -2.61
N THR A 197 10.76 -9.44 -3.87
CA THR A 197 10.46 -10.65 -4.64
C THR A 197 11.50 -11.75 -4.43
N LYS A 198 12.59 -11.46 -3.69
CA LYS A 198 13.69 -12.36 -3.42
C LYS A 198 13.93 -12.54 -1.93
N ASN A 199 14.31 -13.74 -1.51
CA ASN A 199 14.63 -14.06 -0.12
C ASN A 199 15.81 -13.21 0.41
N ALA A 200 16.82 -13.00 -0.43
CA ALA A 200 17.97 -12.15 -0.12
C ALA A 200 17.70 -10.65 -0.29
N SER A 201 16.46 -10.25 -0.62
CA SER A 201 16.07 -8.86 -0.88
C SER A 201 16.99 -8.22 -1.96
N LEU A 202 17.39 -6.97 -1.79
CA LEU A 202 18.33 -6.27 -2.69
C LEU A 202 19.72 -6.94 -2.72
N GLY A 203 20.09 -7.67 -1.68
CA GLY A 203 21.33 -8.44 -1.63
C GLY A 203 21.45 -9.49 -2.74
N HIS A 204 20.35 -9.94 -3.32
CA HIS A 204 20.36 -10.86 -4.46
C HIS A 204 21.15 -10.29 -5.65
N TRP A 205 20.99 -9.03 -5.96
CA TRP A 205 21.69 -8.35 -7.08
C TRP A 205 23.10 -7.93 -6.70
N LEU A 206 23.35 -7.56 -5.43
CA LEU A 206 24.68 -7.26 -4.92
C LEU A 206 25.56 -8.53 -4.88
N SER A 207 24.98 -9.68 -4.58
CA SER A 207 25.67 -10.97 -4.58
C SER A 207 26.20 -11.34 -5.98
N LEU A 208 25.52 -10.95 -7.05
CA LEU A 208 26.01 -11.16 -8.42
C LEU A 208 27.29 -10.35 -8.71
N ILE A 209 27.45 -9.18 -8.10
CA ILE A 209 28.68 -8.37 -8.19
C ILE A 209 29.82 -9.03 -7.41
N HIS A 210 29.52 -9.65 -6.26
CA HIS A 210 30.52 -10.38 -5.47
C HIS A 210 30.91 -11.74 -6.06
N ILE A 211 30.01 -12.42 -6.79
CA ILE A 211 30.34 -13.66 -7.51
C ILE A 211 31.23 -13.39 -8.73
N SER A 212 31.20 -12.18 -9.28
CA SER A 212 32.08 -11.78 -10.38
C SER A 212 33.46 -11.29 -9.92
N GLU A 213 33.74 -11.23 -8.62
CA GLU A 213 35.09 -11.13 -8.05
C GLU A 213 35.60 -12.52 -7.63
N PRO A 214 36.09 -13.33 -8.57
CA PRO A 214 36.77 -14.57 -8.20
C PRO A 214 38.13 -14.20 -7.66
N THR A 215 38.42 -14.65 -6.45
CA THR A 215 39.78 -14.87 -6.00
C THR A 215 40.67 -13.65 -5.76
N ARG A 216 40.40 -12.93 -4.69
CA ARG A 216 41.47 -12.19 -4.00
C ARG A 216 41.69 -12.60 -2.55
N GLN A 217 41.35 -13.83 -2.18
CA GLN A 217 41.58 -14.35 -0.84
C GLN A 217 42.28 -15.72 -0.84
N GLU A 218 43.09 -16.04 -1.84
CA GLU A 218 44.06 -17.12 -1.76
C GLU A 218 45.42 -16.63 -2.32
N ALA A 219 46.14 -15.89 -1.52
CA ALA A 219 47.58 -15.75 -1.60
C ALA A 219 48.13 -15.35 -0.23
#